data_5c0ce9c5e53906712a9ef3155b574a50
#
_entry.id   5c0ce9c5e53906712a9ef3155b574a50
#
_cell.length_a   1.000
_cell.length_b   1.000
_cell.length_c   1.000
_cell.angle_alpha   90.00
_cell.angle_beta   90.00
_cell.angle_gamma   90.00
#
_symmetry.space_group_name_H-M   'P 1'
#
loop_
_entity.id
_entity.type
_entity.pdbx_description
1 polymer ?
#
loop_
_entity_poly.entity_id
_entity_poly.type
_entity_poly.pdbx_seq_one_letter_code
_entity_poly.pdbx_strand_id
1 'polypeptide(L)'
;MKKRIVCFGDSNTWGYIPVTSERYDETIRWPARLQDKLGYTDYTVVEEGLTGRTTVFDDPFDPDLNGMKVMPAVLRTAAPIDVLVFMLGTNDFQSNIPAGNPISTARAVQYMLETARKLGLDRPGERMKILLISPIEITEDRLTFKENDVT
;
A
#
# COMPACT_ATOMS: atom_id res chain seq x y z
N MET A 1 -25.54 6.94 -1.30
CA MET A 1 -24.40 6.42 -2.11
C MET A 1 -23.37 5.85 -1.14
N LYS A 2 -22.82 4.64 -1.39
CA LYS A 2 -21.85 4.00 -0.49
C LYS A 2 -20.58 4.85 -0.37
N LYS A 3 -20.02 4.88 0.83
CA LYS A 3 -18.67 5.45 1.06
C LYS A 3 -17.59 4.50 0.57
N ARG A 4 -16.57 5.05 -0.09
CA ARG A 4 -15.48 4.26 -0.66
C ARG A 4 -14.20 4.45 0.13
N ILE A 5 -13.64 3.32 0.55
CA ILE A 5 -12.37 3.24 1.26
C ILE A 5 -11.39 2.54 0.33
N VAL A 6 -10.29 3.18 -0.01
CA VAL A 6 -9.21 2.58 -0.82
C VAL A 6 -8.05 2.23 0.10
N CYS A 7 -7.63 0.97 0.08
CA CYS A 7 -6.51 0.46 0.85
C CYS A 7 -5.30 0.30 -0.08
N PHE A 8 -4.46 1.34 -0.16
CA PHE A 8 -3.28 1.34 -1.02
C PHE A 8 -2.04 0.93 -0.23
N GLY A 9 -1.39 -0.16 -0.64
CA GLY A 9 -0.27 -0.72 0.09
C GLY A 9 0.55 -1.76 -0.69
N ASP A 10 1.39 -2.47 0.05
CA ASP A 10 2.28 -3.52 -0.43
C ASP A 10 1.73 -4.93 -0.17
N SER A 11 2.64 -5.91 0.00
CA SER A 11 2.34 -7.30 0.32
C SER A 11 1.49 -7.47 1.59
N ASN A 12 1.65 -6.61 2.58
CA ASN A 12 0.84 -6.64 3.80
C ASN A 12 -0.62 -6.29 3.51
N THR A 13 -0.88 -5.41 2.55
CA THR A 13 -2.23 -5.07 2.11
C THR A 13 -2.78 -6.11 1.14
N TRP A 14 -1.93 -6.65 0.27
CA TRP A 14 -2.28 -7.71 -0.67
C TRP A 14 -2.66 -9.01 0.04
N GLY A 15 -2.03 -9.28 1.20
CA GLY A 15 -2.23 -10.51 1.98
C GLY A 15 -1.27 -11.63 1.60
N TYR A 16 0.02 -11.31 1.47
CA TYR A 16 1.07 -12.26 1.13
C TYR A 16 1.36 -13.24 2.28
N ILE A 17 1.51 -14.53 1.95
CA ILE A 17 1.91 -15.61 2.86
C ILE A 17 3.40 -15.88 2.64
N PRO A 18 4.30 -15.56 3.60
CA PRO A 18 5.75 -15.63 3.38
C PRO A 18 6.27 -17.03 3.04
N VAL A 19 5.65 -18.09 3.57
CA VAL A 19 6.13 -19.46 3.42
C VAL A 19 5.76 -20.08 2.06
N THR A 20 4.56 -19.78 1.55
CA THR A 20 4.03 -20.37 0.32
C THR A 20 4.03 -19.44 -0.87
N SER A 21 4.31 -18.14 -0.67
CA SER A 21 4.18 -17.09 -1.67
C SER A 21 2.76 -16.93 -2.24
N GLU A 22 1.78 -17.52 -1.58
CA GLU A 22 0.37 -17.43 -1.94
C GLU A 22 -0.28 -16.18 -1.34
N ARG A 23 -1.54 -15.98 -1.65
CA ARG A 23 -2.36 -14.92 -1.09
C ARG A 23 -3.32 -15.48 -0.06
N TYR A 24 -3.39 -14.88 1.13
CA TYR A 24 -4.48 -15.15 2.06
C TYR A 24 -5.83 -14.92 1.38
N ASP A 25 -6.82 -15.73 1.74
CA ASP A 25 -8.19 -15.51 1.28
C ASP A 25 -8.83 -14.27 1.93
N GLU A 26 -10.02 -13.91 1.49
CA GLU A 26 -10.74 -12.73 1.96
C GLU A 26 -11.16 -12.80 3.43
N THR A 27 -11.22 -13.96 4.04
CA THR A 27 -11.55 -14.10 5.47
C THR A 27 -10.39 -13.70 6.39
N ILE A 28 -9.18 -13.60 5.84
CA ILE A 28 -7.93 -13.31 6.58
C ILE A 28 -7.36 -11.95 6.22
N ARG A 29 -7.35 -11.55 4.94
CA ARG A 29 -6.80 -10.27 4.50
C ARG A 29 -7.46 -9.10 5.23
N TRP A 30 -6.67 -8.20 5.78
CA TRP A 30 -7.20 -7.11 6.58
C TRP A 30 -8.16 -6.17 5.83
N PRO A 31 -7.97 -5.83 4.52
CA PRO A 31 -8.94 -4.98 3.83
C PRO A 31 -10.30 -5.67 3.66
N ALA A 32 -10.31 -6.97 3.34
CA ALA A 32 -11.54 -7.74 3.24
C ALA A 32 -12.25 -7.87 4.59
N ARG A 33 -11.48 -8.11 5.67
CA ARG A 33 -12.04 -8.10 7.03
C ARG A 33 -12.57 -6.73 7.46
N LEU A 34 -11.95 -5.65 6.96
CA LEU A 34 -12.48 -4.31 7.15
C LEU A 34 -13.84 -4.16 6.47
N GLN A 35 -13.97 -4.66 5.23
CA GLN A 35 -15.24 -4.68 4.51
C GLN A 35 -16.32 -5.44 5.30
N ASP A 36 -16.00 -6.62 5.80
CA ASP A 36 -16.95 -7.43 6.58
C ASP A 36 -17.41 -6.72 7.85
N LYS A 37 -16.48 -6.09 8.57
CA LYS A 37 -16.80 -5.33 9.79
C LYS A 37 -17.63 -4.09 9.53
N LEU A 38 -17.44 -3.41 8.41
CA LEU A 38 -18.22 -2.22 8.02
C LEU A 38 -19.57 -2.56 7.39
N GLY A 39 -19.73 -3.82 6.95
CA GLY A 39 -20.88 -4.26 6.19
C GLY A 39 -20.85 -3.76 4.75
N TYR A 40 -21.79 -4.27 3.95
CA TYR A 40 -21.84 -4.04 2.49
C TYR A 40 -22.89 -3.00 2.10
N THR A 41 -23.67 -2.48 3.04
CA THR A 41 -24.75 -1.51 2.75
C THR A 41 -24.20 -0.12 2.49
N ASP A 42 -23.33 0.38 3.38
CA ASP A 42 -22.91 1.78 3.41
C ASP A 42 -21.45 1.98 2.95
N TYR A 43 -20.68 0.92 2.86
CA TYR A 43 -19.25 0.97 2.56
C TYR A 43 -18.85 0.03 1.43
N THR A 44 -17.85 0.46 0.66
CA THR A 44 -17.10 -0.36 -0.29
C THR A 44 -15.62 -0.20 0.00
N VAL A 45 -14.93 -1.28 0.33
CA VAL A 45 -13.47 -1.32 0.48
C VAL A 45 -12.84 -1.82 -0.82
N VAL A 46 -11.88 -1.06 -1.33
CA VAL A 46 -11.11 -1.39 -2.54
C VAL A 46 -9.71 -1.80 -2.12
N GLU A 47 -9.33 -3.02 -2.45
CA GLU A 47 -8.04 -3.61 -2.10
C GLU A 47 -7.02 -3.30 -3.20
N GLU A 48 -6.09 -2.39 -2.94
CA GLU A 48 -5.03 -1.96 -3.86
C GLU A 48 -3.63 -2.28 -3.30
N GLY A 49 -3.48 -3.49 -2.79
CA GLY A 49 -2.19 -4.06 -2.39
C GLY A 49 -1.45 -4.67 -3.57
N LEU A 50 -0.13 -4.52 -3.63
CA LEU A 50 0.75 -5.19 -4.57
C LEU A 50 2.04 -5.62 -3.88
N THR A 51 2.37 -6.91 -3.95
CA THR A 51 3.59 -7.47 -3.38
C THR A 51 4.83 -6.80 -3.99
N GLY A 52 5.78 -6.39 -3.16
CA GLY A 52 7.00 -5.70 -3.61
C GLY A 52 6.85 -4.19 -3.85
N ARG A 53 5.64 -3.62 -3.77
CA ARG A 53 5.44 -2.20 -4.05
C ARG A 53 6.29 -1.32 -3.14
N THR A 54 7.09 -0.46 -3.76
CA THR A 54 7.88 0.61 -3.13
C THR A 54 7.07 1.90 -3.03
N THR A 55 7.61 2.93 -2.41
CA THR A 55 7.00 4.28 -2.45
C THR A 55 7.27 4.97 -3.79
N VAL A 56 8.42 5.62 -3.94
CA VAL A 56 8.81 6.38 -5.15
C VAL A 56 10.03 5.76 -5.86
N PHE A 57 10.60 4.73 -5.30
CA PHE A 57 11.82 4.12 -5.80
C PHE A 57 11.50 3.10 -6.89
N ASP A 58 12.30 3.11 -7.94
CA ASP A 58 12.19 2.11 -9.00
C ASP A 58 12.85 0.80 -8.56
N ASP A 59 12.14 -0.30 -8.76
CA ASP A 59 12.74 -1.61 -8.75
C ASP A 59 13.44 -1.84 -10.10
N PRO A 60 14.70 -2.29 -10.12
CA PRO A 60 15.45 -2.48 -11.36
C PRO A 60 14.90 -3.61 -12.26
N PHE A 61 14.08 -4.49 -11.70
CA PHE A 61 13.56 -5.67 -12.40
C PHE A 61 12.08 -5.57 -12.72
N ASP A 62 11.33 -4.75 -11.99
CA ASP A 62 9.88 -4.59 -12.18
C ASP A 62 9.47 -3.11 -12.03
N PRO A 63 9.26 -2.40 -13.14
CA PRO A 63 8.90 -0.97 -13.13
C PRO A 63 7.52 -0.68 -12.54
N ASP A 64 6.63 -1.68 -12.47
CA ASP A 64 5.27 -1.53 -11.95
C ASP A 64 5.23 -1.51 -10.41
N LEU A 65 6.34 -1.86 -9.76
CA LEU A 65 6.46 -1.80 -8.30
C LEU A 65 6.61 -0.38 -7.75
N ASN A 66 6.93 0.63 -8.57
CA ASN A 66 6.97 2.01 -8.13
C ASN A 66 5.55 2.53 -7.84
N GLY A 67 5.21 2.62 -6.54
CA GLY A 67 3.89 3.02 -6.08
C GLY A 67 3.47 4.40 -6.57
N MET A 68 4.41 5.36 -6.65
CA MET A 68 4.12 6.70 -7.12
C MET A 68 3.72 6.75 -8.59
N LYS A 69 4.31 5.90 -9.43
CA LYS A 69 3.98 5.85 -10.87
C LYS A 69 2.57 5.32 -11.11
N VAL A 70 2.11 4.34 -10.33
CA VAL A 70 0.81 3.68 -10.53
C VAL A 70 -0.32 4.33 -9.72
N MET A 71 -0.02 4.93 -8.57
CA MET A 71 -1.01 5.48 -7.64
C MET A 71 -2.02 6.45 -8.30
N PRO A 72 -1.62 7.42 -9.12
CA PRO A 72 -2.58 8.35 -9.70
C PRO A 72 -3.64 7.66 -10.58
N ALA A 73 -3.26 6.65 -11.35
CA ALA A 73 -4.20 5.90 -12.18
C ALA A 73 -5.14 5.07 -11.31
N VAL A 74 -4.59 4.32 -10.35
CA VAL A 74 -5.34 3.50 -9.39
C VAL A 74 -6.37 4.33 -8.63
N LEU A 75 -5.96 5.45 -8.04
CA LEU A 75 -6.87 6.29 -7.28
C LEU A 75 -7.95 6.94 -8.15
N ARG A 76 -7.62 7.37 -9.38
CA ARG A 76 -8.61 7.93 -10.31
C ARG A 76 -9.68 6.91 -10.71
N THR A 77 -9.31 5.65 -10.93
CA THR A 77 -10.29 4.59 -11.26
C THR A 77 -11.19 4.26 -10.07
N ALA A 78 -10.70 4.45 -8.86
CA ALA A 78 -11.46 4.24 -7.64
C ALA A 78 -12.31 5.44 -7.21
N ALA A 79 -12.14 6.62 -7.80
CA ALA A 79 -12.84 7.84 -7.40
C ALA A 79 -14.38 7.75 -7.56
N PRO A 80 -15.17 8.51 -6.77
CA PRO A 80 -14.75 9.36 -5.65
C PRO A 80 -14.36 8.55 -4.42
N ILE A 81 -13.37 9.02 -3.66
CA ILE A 81 -12.80 8.33 -2.49
C ILE A 81 -13.16 9.11 -1.22
N ASP A 82 -13.72 8.42 -0.23
CA ASP A 82 -14.03 9.01 1.08
C ASP A 82 -12.84 8.86 2.04
N VAL A 83 -12.17 7.70 2.00
CA VAL A 83 -11.00 7.42 2.84
C VAL A 83 -9.94 6.71 2.02
N LEU A 84 -8.72 7.24 2.05
CA LEU A 84 -7.51 6.54 1.59
C LEU A 84 -6.78 5.99 2.81
N VAL A 85 -6.69 4.67 2.92
CA VAL A 85 -5.80 3.99 3.86
C VAL A 85 -4.50 3.70 3.13
N PHE A 86 -3.40 4.27 3.62
CA PHE A 86 -2.10 4.20 2.97
C PHE A 86 -1.10 3.48 3.87
N MET A 87 -0.50 2.40 3.37
CA MET A 87 0.50 1.61 4.10
C MET A 87 1.58 1.14 3.13
N LEU A 88 2.67 1.90 3.03
CA LEU A 88 3.85 1.62 2.20
C LEU A 88 5.14 2.02 2.91
N GLY A 89 6.25 1.48 2.45
CA GLY A 89 7.58 1.84 2.89
C GLY A 89 8.47 0.64 3.21
N THR A 90 7.89 -0.52 3.49
CA THR A 90 8.65 -1.75 3.81
C THR A 90 9.65 -2.11 2.71
N ASN A 91 9.21 -2.08 1.45
CA ASN A 91 10.03 -2.51 0.32
C ASN A 91 11.09 -1.49 -0.10
N ASP A 92 11.04 -0.27 0.39
CA ASP A 92 12.09 0.73 0.16
C ASP A 92 13.44 0.34 0.78
N PHE A 93 13.42 -0.59 1.75
CA PHE A 93 14.61 -1.07 2.46
C PHE A 93 15.21 -2.35 1.85
N GLN A 94 14.71 -2.80 0.72
CA GLN A 94 15.28 -3.95 0.04
C GLN A 94 16.69 -3.63 -0.51
N SER A 95 17.55 -4.64 -0.57
CA SER A 95 18.96 -4.48 -0.99
C SER A 95 19.11 -3.97 -2.43
N ASN A 96 18.11 -4.21 -3.28
CA ASN A 96 18.04 -3.73 -4.66
C ASN A 96 17.51 -2.28 -4.79
N ILE A 97 17.20 -1.62 -3.66
CA ILE A 97 16.74 -0.23 -3.60
C ILE A 97 17.77 0.64 -2.84
N PRO A 98 18.90 1.00 -3.46
CA PRO A 98 20.04 1.63 -2.75
C PRO A 98 19.72 3.01 -2.14
N ALA A 99 18.72 3.70 -2.68
CA ALA A 99 18.31 5.03 -2.20
C ALA A 99 17.34 4.97 -1.01
N GLY A 100 16.82 3.79 -0.66
CA GLY A 100 15.87 3.59 0.42
C GLY A 100 16.56 3.72 1.78
N ASN A 101 16.04 4.62 2.60
CA ASN A 101 16.41 4.78 4.01
C ASN A 101 15.25 5.46 4.75
N PRO A 102 15.20 5.45 6.09
CA PRO A 102 14.06 5.97 6.85
C PRO A 102 13.67 7.40 6.49
N ILE A 103 14.65 8.28 6.26
CA ILE A 103 14.39 9.70 5.94
C ILE A 103 13.84 9.84 4.53
N SER A 104 14.44 9.17 3.55
CA SER A 104 13.98 9.24 2.16
C SER A 104 12.60 8.60 2.00
N THR A 105 12.35 7.47 2.67
CA THR A 105 11.03 6.81 2.69
C THR A 105 9.95 7.70 3.33
N ALA A 106 10.23 8.33 4.47
CA ALA A 106 9.29 9.25 5.09
C ALA A 106 8.93 10.44 4.17
N ARG A 107 9.92 11.02 3.49
CA ARG A 107 9.70 12.09 2.50
C ARG A 107 8.92 11.60 1.29
N ALA A 108 9.19 10.38 0.83
CA ALA A 108 8.47 9.76 -0.27
C ALA A 108 6.98 9.55 0.09
N VAL A 109 6.69 9.02 1.26
CA VAL A 109 5.33 8.88 1.79
C VAL A 109 4.63 10.24 1.85
N GLN A 110 5.26 11.25 2.43
CA GLN A 110 4.71 12.61 2.47
C GLN A 110 4.35 13.11 1.06
N TYR A 111 5.29 13.00 0.12
CA TYR A 111 5.09 13.44 -1.27
C TYR A 111 3.92 12.70 -1.94
N MET A 112 3.80 11.39 -1.73
CA MET A 112 2.69 10.59 -2.26
C MET A 112 1.34 11.04 -1.68
N LEU A 113 1.25 11.27 -0.38
CA LEU A 113 0.01 11.73 0.26
C LEU A 113 -0.40 13.14 -0.20
N GLU A 114 0.56 14.05 -0.36
CA GLU A 114 0.31 15.38 -0.93
C GLU A 114 -0.18 15.27 -2.38
N THR A 115 0.40 14.38 -3.17
CA THR A 115 -0.04 14.10 -4.53
C THR A 115 -1.46 13.56 -4.56
N ALA A 116 -1.78 12.57 -3.72
CA ALA A 116 -3.13 12.03 -3.63
C ALA A 116 -4.17 13.12 -3.33
N ARG A 117 -3.85 14.07 -2.44
CA ARG A 117 -4.72 15.22 -2.14
C ARG A 117 -4.94 16.16 -3.32
N LYS A 118 -3.90 16.35 -4.15
CA LYS A 118 -3.96 17.23 -5.34
C LYS A 118 -4.74 16.63 -6.50
N LEU A 119 -5.01 15.33 -6.48
CA LEU A 119 -5.75 14.66 -7.57
C LEU A 119 -7.24 15.04 -7.61
N GLY A 120 -7.79 15.65 -6.56
CA GLY A 120 -9.19 16.08 -6.54
C GLY A 120 -10.18 14.91 -6.62
N LEU A 121 -9.95 13.89 -5.82
CA LEU A 121 -10.72 12.63 -5.83
C LEU A 121 -11.88 12.64 -4.84
N ASP A 122 -12.11 13.79 -4.22
CA ASP A 122 -13.12 14.02 -3.19
C ASP A 122 -14.54 13.94 -3.76
N ARG A 123 -15.50 13.69 -2.90
CA ARG A 123 -16.90 13.94 -3.21
C ARG A 123 -17.18 15.45 -3.19
N PRO A 124 -18.13 15.92 -4.00
CA PRO A 124 -18.57 17.31 -3.92
C PRO A 124 -18.98 17.69 -2.48
N GLY A 125 -18.28 18.70 -1.93
CA GLY A 125 -18.55 19.19 -0.57
C GLY A 125 -17.93 18.39 0.58
N GLU A 126 -17.24 17.27 0.30
CA GLU A 126 -16.54 16.46 1.30
C GLU A 126 -15.05 16.39 0.96
N ARG A 127 -14.20 16.25 1.97
CA ARG A 127 -12.76 16.09 1.77
C ARG A 127 -12.36 14.65 2.07
N MET A 128 -11.64 14.02 1.14
CA MET A 128 -11.06 12.69 1.35
C MET A 128 -10.20 12.66 2.62
N LYS A 129 -10.49 11.74 3.50
CA LYS A 129 -9.68 11.47 4.69
C LYS A 129 -8.52 10.56 4.31
N ILE A 130 -7.36 10.78 4.92
CA ILE A 130 -6.19 9.91 4.75
C ILE A 130 -5.84 9.31 6.11
N LEU A 131 -5.78 7.98 6.14
CA LEU A 131 -5.26 7.21 7.26
C LEU A 131 -3.90 6.63 6.84
N LEU A 132 -2.84 7.14 7.45
CA LEU A 132 -1.49 6.59 7.28
C LEU A 132 -1.27 5.51 8.33
N ILE A 133 -0.94 4.30 7.88
CA ILE A 133 -0.52 3.19 8.73
C ILE A 133 0.99 3.03 8.58
N SER A 134 1.71 3.05 9.70
CA SER A 134 3.13 2.74 9.70
C SER A 134 3.37 1.29 9.28
N PRO A 135 4.35 1.01 8.43
CA PRO A 135 4.81 -0.36 8.21
C PRO A 135 5.23 -1.03 9.52
N ILE A 136 5.23 -2.36 9.49
CA ILE A 136 5.75 -3.17 10.60
C ILE A 136 7.24 -2.84 10.78
N GLU A 137 7.70 -2.74 12.02
CA GLU A 137 9.11 -2.51 12.34
C GLU A 137 9.98 -3.62 11.74
N ILE A 138 11.02 -3.21 11.00
CA ILE A 138 12.00 -4.13 10.42
C ILE A 138 13.16 -4.21 11.39
N THR A 139 13.37 -5.37 11.99
CA THR A 139 14.54 -5.63 12.86
C THR A 139 15.74 -6.05 12.04
N GLU A 140 16.95 -5.70 12.49
CA GLU A 140 18.21 -6.03 11.80
C GLU A 140 18.36 -7.52 11.52
N ASP A 141 17.87 -8.38 12.40
CA ASP A 141 17.89 -9.84 12.25
C ASP A 141 17.09 -10.37 11.05
N ARG A 142 16.17 -9.57 10.51
CA ARG A 142 15.39 -9.91 9.30
C ARG A 142 15.98 -9.35 8.01
N LEU A 143 16.96 -8.46 8.10
CA LEU A 143 17.68 -7.94 6.93
C LEU A 143 18.74 -8.92 6.42
N THR A 144 19.13 -9.90 7.23
CA THR A 144 19.99 -11.00 6.80
C THR A 144 19.12 -12.13 6.23
N PHE A 145 18.73 -12.02 4.96
CA PHE A 145 18.48 -13.22 4.18
C PHE A 145 19.77 -14.04 4.22
N LYS A 146 19.77 -15.12 4.98
CA LYS A 146 20.86 -16.09 4.90
C LYS A 146 20.82 -16.65 3.47
N GLU A 147 21.91 -16.50 2.74
CA GLU A 147 22.12 -17.06 1.38
C GLU A 147 21.90 -18.59 1.31
N ASN A 148 21.50 -19.25 2.38
CA ASN A 148 21.36 -20.68 2.51
C ASN A 148 19.94 -21.22 2.34
N ASP A 149 18.95 -20.36 2.06
CA ASP A 149 17.56 -20.81 1.90
C ASP A 149 17.13 -20.91 0.42
N VAL A 150 18.11 -20.94 -0.50
CA VAL A 150 17.89 -21.23 -1.92
C VAL A 150 18.50 -22.59 -2.24
N THR A 151 17.77 -23.66 -1.91
CA THR A 151 17.98 -24.99 -2.48
C THR A 151 16.66 -25.54 -2.99
#